data_683e43d6646f03f2c50462412c3349c3
#
_entry.id   683e43d6646f03f2c50462412c3349c3
#
_cell.length_a   1.000
_cell.length_b   1.000
_cell.length_c   1.000
_cell.angle_alpha   90.00
_cell.angle_beta   90.00
_cell.angle_gamma   90.00
#
_symmetry.space_group_name_H-M   'P 1'
#
loop_
_entity.id
_entity.type
_entity.pdbx_description
1 polymer ?
#
loop_
_entity_poly.entity_id
_entity_poly.type
_entity_poly.pdbx_seq_one_letter_code
_entity_poly.pdbx_strand_id
1 'polypeptide(L)'
;MTSKQSNRCGAKHKHRLMTVKMILEEESDRTHRFSVKQLLDRLDLPHTEANQRAVRSDIKTLQDFGIAITREKHRTFEYYVSSRRFRQNELKMLIDIVQSSRSIDEQTSRDLVESILALGSHSESQSLKAEIRLGRRPKTKNDQVFRNIEVIQGAPTASPRHKVSFAYLDIGFDLKKKRRYRETKTETPILLTHINDCYYMVSFSEEHDKVIARRLDRMEQVLDTCMDGAVSAKINAFDLEDFECTQFGMFLGTSKWITLQVNEQKMMNPLYDHFGDRLKGHVAVNPDGKTARVRVKVIDSPQFRGWIAGMNGKIEAIERQPTAAQ
;
A
#
# COMPACT_ATOMS: atom_id res chain seq x y z
N MET A 1 -28.34 -44.52 24.81
CA MET A 1 -27.94 -43.28 25.51
C MET A 1 -26.50 -42.83 25.20
N THR A 2 -25.83 -43.35 24.18
CA THR A 2 -24.38 -43.13 23.96
C THR A 2 -24.01 -42.04 22.91
N SER A 3 -24.89 -41.63 22.04
CA SER A 3 -24.53 -40.65 20.99
C SER A 3 -24.53 -39.18 21.39
N LYS A 4 -25.39 -38.77 22.33
CA LYS A 4 -25.44 -37.37 22.82
C LYS A 4 -24.28 -37.00 23.76
N GLN A 5 -23.71 -37.97 24.49
CA GLN A 5 -22.56 -37.71 25.37
C GLN A 5 -21.25 -37.61 24.58
N SER A 6 -21.09 -38.38 23.52
CA SER A 6 -19.91 -38.30 22.60
C SER A 6 -19.82 -36.95 21.89
N ASN A 7 -20.95 -36.40 21.41
CA ASN A 7 -20.99 -35.09 20.75
C ASN A 7 -20.67 -33.91 21.71
N ARG A 8 -21.08 -34.00 22.97
CA ARG A 8 -20.76 -32.96 23.99
C ARG A 8 -19.28 -33.00 24.39
N CYS A 9 -18.67 -34.16 24.45
CA CYS A 9 -17.23 -34.30 24.76
C CYS A 9 -16.37 -33.77 23.60
N GLY A 10 -16.71 -34.12 22.35
CA GLY A 10 -16.04 -33.63 21.16
C GLY A 10 -16.14 -32.10 20.99
N ALA A 11 -17.28 -31.50 21.33
CA ALA A 11 -17.44 -30.04 21.32
C ALA A 11 -16.55 -29.34 22.36
N LYS A 12 -16.44 -29.91 23.58
CA LYS A 12 -15.56 -29.37 24.63
C LYS A 12 -14.09 -29.42 24.23
N HIS A 13 -13.64 -30.48 23.59
CA HIS A 13 -12.25 -30.61 23.11
C HIS A 13 -11.92 -29.64 22.00
N LYS A 14 -12.84 -29.47 21.03
CA LYS A 14 -12.67 -28.47 19.95
C LYS A 14 -12.63 -27.04 20.49
N HIS A 15 -13.50 -26.73 21.44
CA HIS A 15 -13.52 -25.41 22.09
C HIS A 15 -12.19 -25.14 22.80
N ARG A 16 -11.69 -26.12 23.62
CA ARG A 16 -10.39 -25.97 24.30
C ARG A 16 -9.24 -25.74 23.32
N LEU A 17 -9.13 -26.55 22.26
CA LEU A 17 -8.09 -26.40 21.23
C LEU A 17 -8.10 -25.00 20.62
N MET A 18 -9.30 -24.51 20.26
CA MET A 18 -9.44 -23.16 19.67
C MET A 18 -9.10 -22.05 20.66
N THR A 19 -9.47 -22.21 21.94
CA THR A 19 -9.12 -21.25 22.98
C THR A 19 -7.61 -21.24 23.25
N VAL A 20 -6.95 -22.42 23.31
CA VAL A 20 -5.49 -22.49 23.41
C VAL A 20 -4.81 -21.82 22.23
N LYS A 21 -5.34 -22.01 21.02
CA LYS A 21 -4.86 -21.32 19.81
C LYS A 21 -4.94 -19.81 19.98
N MET A 22 -6.12 -19.28 20.34
CA MET A 22 -6.35 -17.84 20.50
C MET A 22 -5.40 -17.25 21.55
N ILE A 23 -5.30 -17.86 22.74
CA ILE A 23 -4.39 -17.39 23.80
C ILE A 23 -2.95 -17.32 23.30
N LEU A 24 -2.45 -18.37 22.63
CA LEU A 24 -1.09 -18.40 22.14
C LEU A 24 -0.87 -17.41 20.98
N GLU A 25 -1.80 -17.28 20.05
CA GLU A 25 -1.66 -16.34 18.94
C GLU A 25 -1.79 -14.87 19.37
N GLU A 26 -2.67 -14.57 20.32
CA GLU A 26 -2.95 -13.18 20.72
C GLU A 26 -2.06 -12.70 21.86
N GLU A 27 -1.76 -13.56 22.83
CA GLU A 27 -1.13 -13.14 24.08
C GLU A 27 0.35 -13.59 24.22
N SER A 28 0.84 -14.51 23.36
CA SER A 28 2.22 -14.98 23.51
C SER A 28 3.18 -14.43 22.46
N ASP A 29 4.41 -14.21 22.85
CA ASP A 29 5.56 -13.86 22.02
C ASP A 29 6.88 -14.27 22.72
N ARG A 30 8.03 -13.86 22.19
CA ARG A 30 9.34 -14.19 22.79
C ARG A 30 9.51 -13.69 24.22
N THR A 31 8.80 -12.65 24.61
CA THR A 31 8.85 -12.01 25.93
C THR A 31 7.70 -12.44 26.83
N HIS A 32 6.58 -12.85 26.25
CA HIS A 32 5.38 -13.31 26.97
C HIS A 32 5.12 -14.77 26.62
N ARG A 33 5.41 -15.65 27.55
CA ARG A 33 5.36 -17.10 27.36
C ARG A 33 4.41 -17.72 28.36
N PHE A 34 3.80 -18.84 27.99
CA PHE A 34 2.86 -19.55 28.82
C PHE A 34 3.34 -20.94 29.21
N SER A 35 3.39 -21.23 30.49
CA SER A 35 3.46 -22.61 30.98
C SER A 35 2.10 -23.30 30.79
N VAL A 36 2.08 -24.64 30.80
CA VAL A 36 0.82 -25.38 30.71
C VAL A 36 -0.13 -25.04 31.87
N LYS A 37 0.41 -24.72 33.07
CA LYS A 37 -0.39 -24.31 34.23
C LYS A 37 -1.10 -22.98 33.94
N GLN A 38 -0.38 -21.98 33.43
CA GLN A 38 -0.97 -20.69 33.07
C GLN A 38 -2.01 -20.82 31.96
N LEU A 39 -1.82 -21.72 31.00
CA LEU A 39 -2.85 -22.01 29.99
C LEU A 39 -4.09 -22.64 30.62
N LEU A 40 -3.93 -23.52 31.61
CA LEU A 40 -5.07 -24.09 32.35
C LEU A 40 -5.81 -23.03 33.14
N ASP A 41 -5.11 -22.07 33.78
CA ASP A 41 -5.72 -20.93 34.47
C ASP A 41 -6.58 -20.10 33.51
N ARG A 42 -6.06 -19.81 32.31
CA ARG A 42 -6.79 -19.07 31.26
C ARG A 42 -8.01 -19.82 30.70
N LEU A 43 -7.97 -21.15 30.75
CA LEU A 43 -9.07 -22.03 30.33
C LEU A 43 -10.09 -22.31 31.42
N ASP A 44 -9.89 -21.78 32.64
CA ASP A 44 -10.67 -22.10 33.83
C ASP A 44 -10.78 -23.62 34.06
N LEU A 45 -9.65 -24.33 33.92
CA LEU A 45 -9.55 -25.76 34.10
C LEU A 45 -8.64 -26.14 35.28
N PRO A 46 -9.02 -27.16 36.07
CA PRO A 46 -8.20 -27.63 37.20
C PRO A 46 -6.87 -28.21 36.71
N HIS A 47 -5.80 -28.02 37.50
CA HIS A 47 -4.42 -28.41 37.19
C HIS A 47 -4.20 -29.94 37.29
N THR A 48 -5.15 -30.74 36.88
CA THR A 48 -5.02 -32.20 36.86
C THR A 48 -4.03 -32.64 35.79
N GLU A 49 -3.41 -33.80 36.01
CA GLU A 49 -2.48 -34.37 35.04
C GLU A 49 -3.16 -34.66 33.68
N ALA A 50 -4.45 -35.09 33.73
CA ALA A 50 -5.25 -35.30 32.54
C ALA A 50 -5.40 -34.01 31.73
N ASN A 51 -5.74 -32.86 32.33
CA ASN A 51 -5.87 -31.61 31.68
C ASN A 51 -4.52 -31.08 31.14
N GLN A 52 -3.43 -31.26 31.89
CA GLN A 52 -2.11 -30.91 31.41
C GLN A 52 -1.70 -31.71 30.17
N ARG A 53 -1.96 -33.03 30.15
CA ARG A 53 -1.71 -33.88 28.97
C ARG A 53 -2.58 -33.42 27.78
N ALA A 54 -3.82 -33.06 28.03
CA ALA A 54 -4.74 -32.60 27.03
C ALA A 54 -4.29 -31.28 26.39
N VAL A 55 -3.84 -30.29 27.19
CA VAL A 55 -3.30 -29.02 26.65
C VAL A 55 -2.01 -29.24 25.86
N ARG A 56 -1.11 -30.12 26.33
CA ARG A 56 0.09 -30.48 25.55
C ARG A 56 -0.24 -31.14 24.22
N SER A 57 -1.27 -31.99 24.19
CA SER A 57 -1.77 -32.59 22.95
C SER A 57 -2.36 -31.54 22.01
N ASP A 58 -3.10 -30.57 22.55
CA ASP A 58 -3.66 -29.47 21.76
C ASP A 58 -2.52 -28.63 21.13
N ILE A 59 -1.48 -28.28 21.93
CA ILE A 59 -0.30 -27.56 21.43
C ILE A 59 0.38 -28.33 20.30
N LYS A 60 0.56 -29.64 20.46
CA LYS A 60 1.15 -30.49 19.41
C LYS A 60 0.28 -30.48 18.15
N THR A 61 -1.03 -30.61 18.30
CA THR A 61 -1.95 -30.51 17.18
C THR A 61 -1.81 -29.19 16.44
N LEU A 62 -1.73 -28.06 17.17
CA LEU A 62 -1.54 -26.74 16.56
C LEU A 62 -0.21 -26.63 15.81
N GLN A 63 0.87 -27.23 16.34
CA GLN A 63 2.16 -27.32 15.64
C GLN A 63 2.06 -28.16 14.36
N ASP A 64 1.36 -29.30 14.42
CA ASP A 64 1.14 -30.17 13.26
C ASP A 64 0.31 -29.47 12.16
N PHE A 65 -0.54 -28.50 12.54
CA PHE A 65 -1.26 -27.61 11.61
C PHE A 65 -0.46 -26.38 11.15
N GLY A 66 0.83 -26.31 11.48
CA GLY A 66 1.75 -25.30 10.98
C GLY A 66 1.85 -24.02 11.82
N ILE A 67 1.25 -23.98 13.02
CA ILE A 67 1.47 -22.83 13.92
C ILE A 67 2.86 -22.96 14.56
N ALA A 68 3.69 -21.94 14.38
CA ALA A 68 5.07 -21.93 14.83
C ALA A 68 5.17 -21.73 16.35
N ILE A 69 4.73 -22.73 17.12
CA ILE A 69 4.82 -22.71 18.60
C ILE A 69 6.18 -23.29 19.01
N THR A 70 6.96 -22.48 19.69
CA THR A 70 8.24 -22.88 20.28
C THR A 70 8.05 -23.25 21.75
N ARG A 71 8.79 -24.29 22.18
CA ARG A 71 8.88 -24.74 23.57
C ARG A 71 10.26 -24.45 24.10
N GLU A 72 10.35 -23.64 25.12
CA GLU A 72 11.62 -23.37 25.80
C GLU A 72 11.58 -23.82 27.27
N LYS A 73 12.73 -24.15 27.82
CA LYS A 73 12.89 -24.58 29.22
C LYS A 73 13.58 -23.48 30.02
N HIS A 74 12.80 -22.83 30.88
CA HIS A 74 13.29 -21.99 31.94
C HIS A 74 13.22 -22.78 33.28
N ARG A 75 12.46 -22.30 34.27
CA ARG A 75 12.12 -23.09 35.46
C ARG A 75 11.14 -24.21 35.14
N THR A 76 10.21 -23.92 34.23
CA THR A 76 9.24 -24.88 33.66
C THR A 76 9.34 -24.83 32.14
N PHE A 77 8.68 -25.74 31.44
CA PHE A 77 8.50 -25.61 29.98
C PHE A 77 7.45 -24.57 29.68
N GLU A 78 7.81 -23.62 28.84
CA GLU A 78 6.98 -22.51 28.41
C GLU A 78 6.81 -22.53 26.87
N TYR A 79 5.69 -22.09 26.43
CA TYR A 79 5.28 -22.11 25.02
C TYR A 79 4.92 -20.71 24.56
N TYR A 80 5.29 -20.39 23.32
CA TYR A 80 4.94 -19.13 22.68
C TYR A 80 4.97 -19.28 21.16
N VAL A 81 4.23 -18.41 20.46
CA VAL A 81 4.29 -18.32 18.99
C VAL A 81 5.55 -17.57 18.60
N SER A 82 6.49 -18.29 17.98
CA SER A 82 7.82 -17.77 17.62
C SER A 82 7.88 -17.09 16.27
N SER A 83 6.92 -17.35 15.39
CA SER A 83 6.83 -16.75 14.07
C SER A 83 5.37 -16.50 13.69
N ARG A 84 5.09 -15.29 13.29
CA ARG A 84 3.80 -14.85 12.73
C ARG A 84 3.97 -14.53 11.25
N ARG A 85 2.84 -14.31 10.54
CA ARG A 85 2.86 -13.86 9.13
C ARG A 85 3.64 -12.57 8.94
N PHE A 86 3.53 -11.66 9.90
CA PHE A 86 4.24 -10.38 9.92
C PHE A 86 5.05 -10.25 11.21
N ARG A 87 6.26 -9.73 11.06
CA ARG A 87 7.10 -9.33 12.21
C ARG A 87 6.68 -7.94 12.68
N GLN A 88 7.03 -7.59 13.91
CA GLN A 88 6.69 -6.29 14.49
C GLN A 88 7.18 -5.10 13.64
N ASN A 89 8.38 -5.17 13.07
CA ASN A 89 8.91 -4.13 12.20
C ASN A 89 8.16 -4.02 10.87
N GLU A 90 7.64 -5.12 10.33
CA GLU A 90 6.81 -5.13 9.13
C GLU A 90 5.44 -4.52 9.41
N LEU A 91 4.83 -4.85 10.57
CA LEU A 91 3.60 -4.20 11.02
C LEU A 91 3.80 -2.70 11.22
N LYS A 92 4.93 -2.29 11.82
CA LYS A 92 5.30 -0.88 11.97
C LYS A 92 5.34 -0.17 10.62
N MET A 93 5.99 -0.77 9.63
CA MET A 93 6.07 -0.22 8.27
C MET A 93 4.69 -0.06 7.63
N LEU A 94 3.81 -1.07 7.75
CA LEU A 94 2.45 -1.00 7.24
C LEU A 94 1.65 0.12 7.92
N ILE A 95 1.75 0.26 9.24
CA ILE A 95 1.12 1.34 10.01
C ILE A 95 1.63 2.71 9.54
N ASP A 96 2.93 2.87 9.34
CA ASP A 96 3.52 4.14 8.90
C ASP A 96 3.06 4.53 7.49
N ILE A 97 2.92 3.55 6.57
CA ILE A 97 2.36 3.76 5.23
C ILE A 97 0.90 4.25 5.33
N VAL A 98 0.06 3.59 6.14
CA VAL A 98 -1.32 4.02 6.35
C VAL A 98 -1.40 5.41 6.97
N GLN A 99 -0.57 5.70 7.98
CA GLN A 99 -0.52 7.01 8.62
C GLN A 99 -0.10 8.12 7.66
N SER A 100 0.86 7.85 6.77
CA SER A 100 1.40 8.83 5.83
C SER A 100 0.49 9.07 4.64
N SER A 101 -0.34 8.11 4.25
CA SER A 101 -1.20 8.19 3.07
C SER A 101 -2.17 9.39 3.15
N ARG A 102 -2.20 10.19 2.08
CA ARG A 102 -3.12 11.32 1.92
C ARG A 102 -4.43 10.92 1.27
N SER A 103 -4.46 9.79 0.58
CA SER A 103 -5.62 9.31 -0.18
C SER A 103 -6.63 8.54 0.65
N ILE A 104 -6.34 8.29 1.92
CA ILE A 104 -7.22 7.60 2.85
C ILE A 104 -7.68 8.61 3.92
N ASP A 105 -8.99 8.66 4.20
CA ASP A 105 -9.54 9.51 5.25
C ASP A 105 -9.09 9.06 6.65
N GLU A 106 -9.36 9.89 7.65
CA GLU A 106 -8.87 9.65 9.00
C GLU A 106 -9.51 8.44 9.65
N GLN A 107 -10.83 8.23 9.48
CA GLN A 107 -11.52 7.11 10.09
C GLN A 107 -11.08 5.78 9.48
N THR A 108 -11.07 5.69 8.17
CA THR A 108 -10.57 4.51 7.43
C THR A 108 -9.12 4.19 7.81
N SER A 109 -8.29 5.21 8.03
CA SER A 109 -6.90 5.01 8.50
C SER A 109 -6.85 4.40 9.89
N ARG A 110 -7.74 4.81 10.81
CA ARG A 110 -7.83 4.22 12.17
C ARG A 110 -8.23 2.75 12.09
N ASP A 111 -9.26 2.44 11.31
CA ASP A 111 -9.79 1.08 11.16
C ASP A 111 -8.74 0.14 10.56
N LEU A 112 -7.98 0.60 9.55
CA LEU A 112 -6.87 -0.15 8.98
C LEU A 112 -5.73 -0.37 9.99
N VAL A 113 -5.37 0.65 10.75
CA VAL A 113 -4.33 0.53 11.77
C VAL A 113 -4.72 -0.48 12.85
N GLU A 114 -5.97 -0.46 13.34
CA GLU A 114 -6.45 -1.46 14.30
C GLU A 114 -6.44 -2.88 13.68
N SER A 115 -6.81 -3.02 12.41
CA SER A 115 -6.74 -4.31 11.70
C SER A 115 -5.30 -4.81 11.55
N ILE A 116 -4.34 -3.93 11.30
CA ILE A 116 -2.91 -4.28 11.21
C ILE A 116 -2.38 -4.69 12.59
N LEU A 117 -2.75 -3.95 13.64
CA LEU A 117 -2.36 -4.27 15.01
C LEU A 117 -2.86 -5.65 15.46
N ALA A 118 -4.05 -6.06 15.03
CA ALA A 118 -4.60 -7.38 15.32
C ALA A 118 -3.83 -8.55 14.71
N LEU A 119 -2.88 -8.30 13.81
CA LEU A 119 -1.98 -9.32 13.24
C LEU A 119 -0.77 -9.64 14.14
N GLY A 120 -0.49 -8.80 15.12
CA GLY A 120 0.56 -8.99 16.13
C GLY A 120 0.05 -9.60 17.44
N SER A 121 0.97 -9.86 18.38
CA SER A 121 0.58 -10.16 19.76
C SER A 121 0.06 -8.91 20.46
N HIS A 122 -0.65 -9.11 21.57
CA HIS A 122 -1.13 -8.00 22.38
C HIS A 122 -0.01 -7.05 22.84
N SER A 123 1.13 -7.58 23.24
CA SER A 123 2.30 -6.83 23.66
C SER A 123 2.94 -6.06 22.51
N GLU A 124 3.12 -6.72 21.34
CA GLU A 124 3.63 -6.07 20.12
C GLU A 124 2.71 -4.92 19.69
N SER A 125 1.39 -5.14 19.72
CA SER A 125 0.38 -4.15 19.38
C SER A 125 0.36 -2.96 20.35
N GLN A 126 0.50 -3.17 21.65
CA GLN A 126 0.61 -2.09 22.63
C GLN A 126 1.87 -1.24 22.40
N SER A 127 2.99 -1.87 22.12
CA SER A 127 4.24 -1.17 21.80
C SER A 127 4.06 -0.28 20.57
N LEU A 128 3.45 -0.82 19.49
CA LEU A 128 3.20 -0.07 18.26
C LEU A 128 2.17 1.06 18.47
N LYS A 129 1.13 0.86 19.28
CA LYS A 129 0.12 1.89 19.58
C LYS A 129 0.72 3.16 20.17
N ALA A 130 1.77 3.05 20.96
CA ALA A 130 2.46 4.20 21.56
C ALA A 130 3.09 5.13 20.51
N GLU A 131 3.40 4.63 19.33
CA GLU A 131 4.05 5.36 18.24
C GLU A 131 3.07 5.94 17.21
N ILE A 132 1.78 5.58 17.27
CA ILE A 132 0.77 6.02 16.30
C ILE A 132 0.52 7.52 16.44
N ARG A 133 0.52 8.23 15.31
CA ARG A 133 0.37 9.69 15.21
C ARG A 133 -0.61 10.07 14.08
N LEU A 134 -1.80 9.49 14.09
CA LEU A 134 -2.87 9.86 13.15
C LEU A 134 -3.24 11.35 13.30
N GLY A 135 -3.64 11.98 12.20
CA GLY A 135 -4.10 13.38 12.18
C GLY A 135 -3.00 14.44 12.05
N ARG A 136 -1.70 14.10 12.03
CA ARG A 136 -0.61 15.06 11.81
C ARG A 136 -0.41 15.48 10.36
N ARG A 137 -0.86 14.69 9.39
CA ARG A 137 -0.79 15.00 7.95
C ARG A 137 -2.17 15.25 7.39
N PRO A 138 -2.31 16.17 6.42
CA PRO A 138 -3.58 16.37 5.73
C PRO A 138 -4.02 15.07 5.05
N LYS A 139 -5.22 14.63 5.38
CA LYS A 139 -5.87 13.47 4.75
C LYS A 139 -7.05 13.91 3.89
N THR A 140 -7.44 13.07 2.94
CA THR A 140 -8.66 13.34 2.17
C THR A 140 -9.87 13.37 3.11
N LYS A 141 -10.88 14.15 2.71
CA LYS A 141 -12.21 14.11 3.32
C LYS A 141 -13.19 13.24 2.51
N ASN A 142 -12.67 12.47 1.55
CA ASN A 142 -13.47 11.54 0.76
C ASN A 142 -13.38 10.15 1.39
N ASP A 143 -14.44 9.72 2.01
CA ASP A 143 -14.60 8.41 2.65
C ASP A 143 -14.93 7.28 1.66
N GLN A 144 -15.15 7.62 0.38
CA GLN A 144 -15.52 6.67 -0.65
C GLN A 144 -14.32 6.11 -1.44
N VAL A 145 -13.09 6.45 -1.08
CA VAL A 145 -11.91 6.06 -1.87
C VAL A 145 -11.82 4.53 -2.03
N PHE A 146 -12.05 3.75 -0.98
CA PHE A 146 -12.02 2.28 -1.09
C PHE A 146 -13.13 1.72 -1.96
N ARG A 147 -14.36 2.24 -1.82
CA ARG A 147 -15.45 1.89 -2.72
C ARG A 147 -15.13 2.25 -4.16
N ASN A 148 -14.52 3.41 -4.38
CA ASN A 148 -14.10 3.84 -5.71
C ASN A 148 -13.04 2.89 -6.29
N ILE A 149 -12.08 2.44 -5.47
CA ILE A 149 -11.09 1.42 -5.86
C ILE A 149 -11.79 0.14 -6.31
N GLU A 150 -12.71 -0.38 -5.51
CA GLU A 150 -13.44 -1.62 -5.81
C GLU A 150 -14.20 -1.54 -7.14
N VAL A 151 -14.97 -0.48 -7.35
CA VAL A 151 -15.71 -0.26 -8.61
C VAL A 151 -14.76 -0.15 -9.80
N ILE A 152 -13.70 0.65 -9.66
CA ILE A 152 -12.76 0.89 -10.76
C ILE A 152 -11.93 -0.36 -11.07
N GLN A 153 -11.56 -1.18 -10.07
CA GLN A 153 -10.85 -2.44 -10.32
C GLN A 153 -11.72 -3.47 -11.04
N GLY A 154 -13.02 -3.48 -10.80
CA GLY A 154 -13.95 -4.39 -11.47
C GLY A 154 -14.12 -4.09 -12.97
N ALA A 155 -14.21 -2.82 -13.33
CA ALA A 155 -14.52 -2.41 -14.69
C ALA A 155 -13.49 -2.82 -15.77
N PRO A 156 -12.16 -2.71 -15.58
CA PRO A 156 -11.17 -3.17 -16.56
C PRO A 156 -11.09 -4.68 -16.71
N THR A 157 -11.46 -5.44 -15.68
CA THR A 157 -11.41 -6.90 -15.66
C THR A 157 -12.66 -7.55 -16.28
N ALA A 158 -13.73 -6.77 -16.49
CA ALA A 158 -14.90 -7.21 -17.22
C ALA A 158 -14.58 -7.57 -18.68
N SER A 159 -15.34 -8.46 -19.26
CA SER A 159 -15.18 -8.87 -20.66
C SER A 159 -16.54 -8.75 -21.39
N PRO A 160 -16.77 -7.71 -22.17
CA PRO A 160 -15.87 -6.58 -22.49
C PRO A 160 -15.60 -5.67 -21.27
N ARG A 161 -14.53 -4.87 -21.34
CA ARG A 161 -14.20 -3.86 -20.32
C ARG A 161 -15.32 -2.82 -20.21
N HIS A 162 -15.69 -2.41 -18.99
CA HIS A 162 -16.78 -1.46 -18.78
C HIS A 162 -16.28 0.00 -18.65
N LYS A 163 -17.17 0.95 -18.95
CA LYS A 163 -16.97 2.37 -18.64
C LYS A 163 -17.38 2.67 -17.20
N VAL A 164 -16.72 3.65 -16.60
CA VAL A 164 -17.04 4.17 -15.26
C VAL A 164 -17.49 5.62 -15.36
N SER A 165 -18.60 5.95 -14.69
CA SER A 165 -19.08 7.32 -14.56
C SER A 165 -18.72 7.88 -13.18
N PHE A 166 -18.42 9.18 -13.11
CA PHE A 166 -18.07 9.88 -11.88
C PHE A 166 -18.23 11.38 -11.96
N ALA A 167 -18.45 12.03 -10.81
CA ALA A 167 -18.29 13.46 -10.64
C ALA A 167 -16.84 13.76 -10.23
N TYR A 168 -16.18 14.73 -10.87
CA TYR A 168 -14.81 15.12 -10.54
C TYR A 168 -14.77 16.48 -9.87
N LEU A 169 -14.04 16.57 -8.75
CA LEU A 169 -14.05 17.72 -7.87
C LEU A 169 -12.71 18.46 -7.86
N ASP A 170 -12.78 19.75 -7.67
CA ASP A 170 -11.67 20.63 -7.33
C ASP A 170 -11.92 21.33 -5.99
N ILE A 171 -10.88 21.88 -5.41
CA ILE A 171 -10.96 22.74 -4.25
C ILE A 171 -10.99 24.18 -4.72
N GLY A 172 -12.05 24.90 -4.37
CA GLY A 172 -12.17 26.32 -4.66
C GLY A 172 -11.32 27.19 -3.73
N PHE A 173 -11.20 28.48 -4.01
CA PHE A 173 -10.52 29.44 -3.15
C PHE A 173 -11.12 29.56 -1.73
N ASP A 174 -12.40 29.18 -1.60
CA ASP A 174 -13.14 29.07 -0.34
C ASP A 174 -12.87 27.75 0.41
N LEU A 175 -11.90 26.96 -0.04
CA LEU A 175 -11.53 25.63 0.47
C LEU A 175 -12.68 24.59 0.44
N LYS A 176 -13.74 24.87 -0.30
CA LYS A 176 -14.86 23.94 -0.49
C LYS A 176 -14.67 23.12 -1.76
N LYS A 177 -15.17 21.90 -1.73
CA LYS A 177 -15.24 21.05 -2.92
C LYS A 177 -16.22 21.64 -3.92
N LYS A 178 -15.81 21.75 -5.17
CA LYS A 178 -16.65 22.21 -6.30
C LYS A 178 -16.51 21.24 -7.46
N ARG A 179 -17.60 20.96 -8.15
CA ARG A 179 -17.52 20.16 -9.38
C ARG A 179 -16.66 20.89 -10.40
N ARG A 180 -15.64 20.20 -10.94
CA ARG A 180 -14.81 20.70 -12.05
C ARG A 180 -15.63 20.80 -13.33
N TYR A 181 -16.49 19.82 -13.55
CA TYR A 181 -17.35 19.72 -14.72
C TYR A 181 -18.81 19.80 -14.30
N ARG A 182 -19.63 20.42 -15.12
CA ARG A 182 -21.09 20.54 -14.86
C ARG A 182 -21.74 19.15 -14.85
N GLU A 183 -21.30 18.28 -15.79
CA GLU A 183 -21.82 16.93 -15.96
C GLU A 183 -20.91 15.88 -15.40
N THR A 184 -21.44 14.71 -15.10
CA THR A 184 -20.67 13.50 -14.79
C THR A 184 -19.84 13.13 -16.00
N LYS A 185 -18.59 12.72 -15.75
CA LYS A 185 -17.71 12.16 -16.78
C LYS A 185 -17.89 10.66 -16.86
N THR A 186 -17.80 10.13 -18.08
CA THR A 186 -17.79 8.69 -18.33
C THR A 186 -16.54 8.38 -19.14
N GLU A 187 -15.68 7.52 -18.57
CA GLU A 187 -14.38 7.19 -19.14
C GLU A 187 -14.14 5.66 -19.04
N THR A 188 -13.30 5.14 -19.92
CA THR A 188 -12.90 3.72 -19.90
C THR A 188 -11.65 3.55 -19.02
N PRO A 189 -11.74 2.90 -17.84
CA PRO A 189 -10.58 2.66 -17.01
C PRO A 189 -9.59 1.72 -17.70
N ILE A 190 -8.31 2.04 -17.58
CA ILE A 190 -7.19 1.20 -18.06
C ILE A 190 -6.59 0.47 -16.87
N LEU A 191 -6.25 1.20 -15.80
CA LEU A 191 -5.69 0.66 -14.57
C LEU A 191 -5.84 1.64 -13.39
N LEU A 192 -5.60 1.11 -12.20
CA LEU A 192 -5.36 1.88 -10.98
C LEU A 192 -3.86 1.87 -10.66
N THR A 193 -3.33 3.04 -10.29
CA THR A 193 -1.95 3.15 -9.80
C THR A 193 -1.88 4.04 -8.56
N HIS A 194 -0.88 3.81 -7.71
CA HIS A 194 -0.63 4.58 -6.49
C HIS A 194 0.72 5.30 -6.60
N ILE A 195 0.69 6.61 -6.72
CA ILE A 195 1.89 7.44 -6.95
C ILE A 195 1.80 8.69 -6.08
N ASN A 196 2.93 9.05 -5.43
CA ASN A 196 3.03 10.23 -4.57
C ASN A 196 1.90 10.32 -3.52
N ASP A 197 1.69 9.24 -2.77
CA ASP A 197 0.67 9.10 -1.74
C ASP A 197 -0.78 9.28 -2.22
N CYS A 198 -1.05 9.16 -3.52
CA CYS A 198 -2.39 9.28 -4.09
C CYS A 198 -2.72 8.11 -5.02
N TYR A 199 -3.97 7.65 -4.98
CA TYR A 199 -4.50 6.73 -5.97
C TYR A 199 -4.99 7.48 -7.20
N TYR A 200 -4.69 6.92 -8.37
CA TYR A 200 -5.11 7.44 -9.66
C TYR A 200 -5.77 6.36 -10.50
N MET A 201 -6.87 6.70 -11.11
CA MET A 201 -7.42 5.98 -12.24
C MET A 201 -6.76 6.52 -13.51
N VAL A 202 -6.05 5.68 -14.24
CA VAL A 202 -5.65 5.95 -15.61
C VAL A 202 -6.78 5.47 -16.51
N SER A 203 -7.33 6.33 -17.32
CA SER A 203 -8.52 6.08 -18.14
C SER A 203 -8.37 6.67 -19.53
N PHE A 204 -9.10 6.11 -20.48
CA PHE A 204 -9.25 6.71 -21.80
C PHE A 204 -10.53 7.57 -21.83
N SER A 205 -10.37 8.83 -22.19
CA SER A 205 -11.47 9.78 -22.41
C SER A 205 -11.78 9.87 -23.89
N GLU A 206 -12.96 9.40 -24.29
CA GLU A 206 -13.46 9.53 -25.67
C GLU A 206 -13.68 10.99 -26.04
N GLU A 207 -14.15 11.82 -25.09
CA GLU A 207 -14.37 13.26 -25.28
C GLU A 207 -13.10 14.00 -25.74
N HIS A 208 -11.95 13.60 -25.20
CA HIS A 208 -10.66 14.23 -25.48
C HIS A 208 -9.76 13.38 -26.37
N ASP A 209 -10.20 12.19 -26.75
CA ASP A 209 -9.44 11.20 -27.53
C ASP A 209 -8.01 10.98 -26.97
N LYS A 210 -7.89 10.83 -25.66
CA LYS A 210 -6.60 10.64 -24.98
C LYS A 210 -6.72 9.88 -23.67
N VAL A 211 -5.59 9.30 -23.24
CA VAL A 211 -5.42 8.75 -21.89
C VAL A 211 -5.31 9.91 -20.88
N ILE A 212 -5.97 9.78 -19.75
CA ILE A 212 -6.02 10.81 -18.69
C ILE A 212 -5.84 10.12 -17.34
N ALA A 213 -5.16 10.78 -16.39
CA ALA A 213 -5.07 10.34 -15.02
C ALA A 213 -6.02 11.15 -14.12
N ARG A 214 -6.82 10.46 -13.31
CA ARG A 214 -7.79 11.03 -12.37
C ARG A 214 -7.49 10.61 -10.95
N ARG A 215 -7.37 11.56 -10.02
CA ARG A 215 -7.20 11.26 -8.60
C ARG A 215 -8.49 10.72 -8.00
N LEU A 216 -8.41 9.58 -7.33
CA LEU A 216 -9.59 8.94 -6.73
C LEU A 216 -10.20 9.74 -5.59
N ASP A 217 -9.38 10.40 -4.79
CA ASP A 217 -9.84 11.23 -3.68
C ASP A 217 -10.63 12.49 -4.12
N ARG A 218 -10.59 12.80 -5.43
CA ARG A 218 -11.38 13.86 -6.08
C ARG A 218 -12.58 13.33 -6.85
N MET A 219 -12.86 12.03 -6.79
CA MET A 219 -13.98 11.41 -7.49
C MET A 219 -15.10 11.10 -6.50
N GLU A 220 -16.30 11.52 -6.84
CA GLU A 220 -17.53 11.18 -6.12
C GLU A 220 -18.54 10.51 -7.07
N GLN A 221 -19.47 9.75 -6.49
CA GLN A 221 -20.51 9.06 -7.26
C GLN A 221 -19.93 8.14 -8.35
N VAL A 222 -18.89 7.40 -8.02
CA VAL A 222 -18.26 6.46 -8.95
C VAL A 222 -19.15 5.25 -9.13
N LEU A 223 -19.50 4.96 -10.39
CA LEU A 223 -20.40 3.86 -10.75
C LEU A 223 -19.85 3.12 -11.99
N ASP A 224 -19.89 1.80 -11.95
CA ASP A 224 -19.78 0.98 -13.16
C ASP A 224 -21.05 1.17 -13.98
N THR A 225 -20.91 1.58 -15.23
CA THR A 225 -22.06 1.83 -16.10
C THR A 225 -22.56 0.57 -16.78
N CYS A 226 -21.86 -0.55 -16.67
CA CYS A 226 -22.07 -1.77 -17.45
C CYS A 226 -22.09 -1.54 -18.98
N MET A 227 -21.60 -0.38 -19.45
CA MET A 227 -21.46 -0.05 -20.87
C MET A 227 -20.09 -0.50 -21.35
N ASP A 228 -20.03 -1.01 -22.56
CA ASP A 228 -18.78 -1.40 -23.18
C ASP A 228 -17.77 -0.26 -23.23
N GLY A 229 -16.55 -0.57 -22.82
CA GLY A 229 -15.44 0.37 -22.85
C GLY A 229 -15.02 0.70 -24.28
N ALA A 230 -14.38 1.84 -24.43
CA ALA A 230 -13.85 2.27 -25.71
C ALA A 230 -12.77 1.30 -26.24
N VAL A 231 -12.80 1.09 -27.53
CA VAL A 231 -11.73 0.39 -28.27
C VAL A 231 -10.85 1.43 -28.94
N SER A 232 -9.60 1.57 -28.49
CA SER A 232 -8.69 2.56 -29.04
C SER A 232 -7.26 2.02 -29.10
N ALA A 233 -6.54 2.29 -30.17
CA ALA A 233 -5.12 1.97 -30.27
C ALA A 233 -4.31 2.65 -29.16
N LYS A 234 -4.75 3.79 -28.64
CA LYS A 234 -4.09 4.50 -27.53
C LYS A 234 -4.19 3.76 -26.19
N ILE A 235 -5.24 2.96 -25.99
CA ILE A 235 -5.37 2.09 -24.82
C ILE A 235 -4.33 0.95 -24.90
N ASN A 236 -4.23 0.33 -26.08
CA ASN A 236 -3.33 -0.80 -26.30
C ASN A 236 -1.87 -0.36 -26.34
N ALA A 237 -1.59 0.86 -26.75
CA ALA A 237 -0.24 1.45 -26.77
C ALA A 237 0.18 2.04 -25.43
N PHE A 238 -0.70 2.07 -24.42
CA PHE A 238 -0.33 2.59 -23.10
C PHE A 238 0.60 1.62 -22.37
N ASP A 239 1.82 2.09 -22.14
CA ASP A 239 2.85 1.37 -21.41
C ASP A 239 2.95 1.93 -19.99
N LEU A 240 2.57 1.10 -19.01
CA LEU A 240 2.60 1.47 -17.59
C LEU A 240 4.02 1.74 -17.12
N GLU A 241 4.98 0.91 -17.53
CA GLU A 241 6.36 1.03 -17.08
C GLU A 241 7.00 2.33 -17.60
N ASP A 242 6.82 2.65 -18.89
CA ASP A 242 7.27 3.93 -19.45
C ASP A 242 6.54 5.10 -18.75
N PHE A 243 5.25 4.96 -18.47
CA PHE A 243 4.48 5.98 -17.79
C PHE A 243 4.98 6.24 -16.37
N GLU A 244 5.11 5.23 -15.52
CA GLU A 244 5.55 5.37 -14.12
C GLU A 244 6.95 5.97 -13.99
N CYS A 245 7.78 5.76 -14.98
CA CYS A 245 9.18 6.13 -14.97
C CYS A 245 9.51 7.46 -15.63
N THR A 246 8.64 7.94 -16.52
CA THR A 246 8.88 9.19 -17.25
C THR A 246 8.06 10.37 -16.72
N GLN A 247 7.08 10.08 -15.86
CA GLN A 247 6.17 11.09 -15.34
C GLN A 247 6.69 11.78 -14.07
N PHE A 248 6.37 13.06 -13.97
CA PHE A 248 6.48 13.84 -12.73
C PHE A 248 5.09 14.36 -12.37
N GLY A 249 4.55 13.93 -11.21
CA GLY A 249 3.28 14.42 -10.68
C GLY A 249 2.05 14.12 -11.51
N MET A 250 1.99 12.96 -12.20
CA MET A 250 0.83 12.48 -12.99
C MET A 250 0.45 13.38 -14.17
N PHE A 251 1.39 14.10 -14.74
CA PHE A 251 1.22 14.73 -16.04
C PHE A 251 1.41 13.70 -17.15
N LEU A 252 0.37 13.58 -17.97
CA LEU A 252 0.40 12.76 -19.17
C LEU A 252 0.91 13.60 -20.34
N GLY A 253 1.73 13.00 -21.18
CA GLY A 253 2.32 13.65 -22.34
C GLY A 253 3.31 12.73 -23.07
N THR A 254 3.94 13.24 -24.09
CA THR A 254 5.00 12.51 -24.79
C THR A 254 6.30 12.65 -24.04
N SER A 255 6.92 11.52 -23.69
CA SER A 255 8.24 11.49 -23.07
C SER A 255 9.32 11.89 -24.09
N LYS A 256 10.32 12.62 -23.65
CA LYS A 256 11.48 13.00 -24.43
C LYS A 256 12.78 12.87 -23.66
N TRP A 257 13.87 12.70 -24.35
CA TRP A 257 15.19 12.72 -23.75
C TRP A 257 15.62 14.16 -23.45
N ILE A 258 15.93 14.42 -22.17
CA ILE A 258 16.49 15.69 -21.70
C ILE A 258 17.87 15.43 -21.13
N THR A 259 18.82 16.31 -21.44
CA THR A 259 20.15 16.29 -20.84
C THR A 259 20.18 17.24 -19.65
N LEU A 260 20.60 16.73 -18.51
CA LEU A 260 20.78 17.49 -17.29
C LEU A 260 22.28 17.71 -17.05
N GLN A 261 22.67 18.94 -16.73
CA GLN A 261 23.98 19.26 -16.15
C GLN A 261 23.88 19.08 -14.65
N VAL A 262 24.74 18.26 -14.08
CA VAL A 262 24.84 18.01 -12.64
C VAL A 262 26.12 18.66 -12.13
N ASN A 263 25.98 19.70 -11.33
CA ASN A 263 27.07 20.55 -10.88
C ASN A 263 27.70 20.13 -9.55
N GLU A 264 27.09 19.18 -8.84
CA GLU A 264 27.61 18.63 -7.60
C GLU A 264 27.31 17.11 -7.52
N GLN A 265 28.31 16.31 -7.15
CA GLN A 265 28.17 14.84 -7.08
C GLN A 265 27.01 14.37 -6.19
N LYS A 266 26.74 15.08 -5.08
CA LYS A 266 25.60 14.72 -4.17
C LYS A 266 24.24 14.83 -4.84
N MET A 267 24.11 15.53 -5.96
CA MET A 267 22.89 15.64 -6.74
C MET A 267 22.59 14.38 -7.55
N MET A 268 23.51 13.41 -7.58
CA MET A 268 23.22 12.10 -8.12
C MET A 268 22.23 11.32 -7.25
N ASN A 269 22.15 11.59 -5.93
CA ASN A 269 21.19 10.93 -5.03
C ASN A 269 19.74 11.19 -5.46
N PRO A 270 19.23 12.43 -5.53
CA PRO A 270 17.86 12.67 -5.97
C PRO A 270 17.56 12.21 -7.41
N LEU A 271 18.60 12.17 -8.28
CA LEU A 271 18.46 11.58 -9.60
C LEU A 271 18.30 10.06 -9.51
N TYR A 272 19.12 9.40 -8.72
CA TYR A 272 19.04 7.95 -8.54
C TYR A 272 17.75 7.53 -7.83
N ASP A 273 17.32 8.30 -6.82
CA ASP A 273 16.06 8.06 -6.10
C ASP A 273 14.84 8.11 -7.03
N HIS A 274 14.90 8.93 -8.10
CA HIS A 274 13.80 9.07 -9.04
C HIS A 274 13.90 8.13 -10.25
N PHE A 275 15.09 7.99 -10.83
CA PHE A 275 15.31 7.25 -12.10
C PHE A 275 15.90 5.86 -11.89
N GLY A 276 16.49 5.58 -10.74
CA GLY A 276 17.08 4.30 -10.41
C GLY A 276 18.14 3.83 -11.42
N ASP A 277 18.12 2.55 -11.70
CA ASP A 277 19.07 1.89 -12.63
C ASP A 277 18.96 2.34 -14.11
N ARG A 278 17.94 3.10 -14.48
CA ARG A 278 17.80 3.68 -15.82
C ARG A 278 18.84 4.74 -16.13
N LEU A 279 19.52 5.23 -15.11
CA LEU A 279 20.68 6.12 -15.31
C LEU A 279 21.91 5.38 -15.85
N LYS A 280 21.97 4.05 -15.77
CA LYS A 280 23.09 3.25 -16.26
C LYS A 280 23.27 3.47 -17.77
N GLY A 281 24.50 3.81 -18.17
CA GLY A 281 24.83 4.13 -19.56
C GLY A 281 24.40 5.53 -20.02
N HIS A 282 23.77 6.32 -19.16
CA HIS A 282 23.31 7.68 -19.48
C HIS A 282 23.99 8.79 -18.65
N VAL A 283 25.01 8.44 -17.88
CA VAL A 283 25.83 9.37 -17.10
C VAL A 283 27.20 9.52 -17.75
N ALA A 284 27.57 10.74 -18.09
CA ALA A 284 28.89 11.10 -18.59
C ALA A 284 29.53 12.09 -17.61
N VAL A 285 30.57 11.64 -16.90
CA VAL A 285 31.35 12.49 -16.01
C VAL A 285 32.22 13.42 -16.86
N ASN A 286 32.24 14.71 -16.53
CA ASN A 286 33.05 15.69 -17.21
C ASN A 286 34.55 15.53 -16.84
N PRO A 287 35.49 16.04 -17.64
CA PRO A 287 36.94 15.91 -17.40
C PRO A 287 37.39 16.48 -16.05
N ASP A 288 36.64 17.40 -15.47
CA ASP A 288 36.90 17.97 -14.15
C ASP A 288 36.67 16.98 -12.99
N GLY A 289 36.06 15.83 -13.26
CA GLY A 289 35.69 14.82 -12.26
C GLY A 289 34.68 15.27 -11.19
N LYS A 290 34.18 16.51 -11.28
CA LYS A 290 33.29 17.14 -10.28
C LYS A 290 31.87 17.33 -10.77
N THR A 291 31.67 17.40 -12.07
CA THR A 291 30.40 17.63 -12.73
C THR A 291 30.07 16.48 -13.70
N ALA A 292 28.81 16.30 -14.05
CA ALA A 292 28.37 15.25 -14.95
C ALA A 292 27.23 15.72 -15.85
N ARG A 293 27.09 15.08 -17.01
CA ARG A 293 25.93 15.18 -17.87
C ARG A 293 25.12 13.88 -17.74
N VAL A 294 23.84 14.03 -17.46
CA VAL A 294 22.92 12.90 -17.27
C VAL A 294 21.78 13.02 -18.26
N ARG A 295 21.54 11.98 -19.07
CA ARG A 295 20.41 11.94 -19.99
C ARG A 295 19.25 11.19 -19.32
N VAL A 296 18.10 11.80 -19.25
CA VAL A 296 16.87 11.21 -18.68
C VAL A 296 15.74 11.27 -19.69
N LYS A 297 14.92 10.21 -19.74
CA LYS A 297 13.70 10.17 -20.53
C LYS A 297 12.55 10.61 -19.62
N VAL A 298 11.89 11.74 -19.90
CA VAL A 298 10.85 12.32 -19.05
C VAL A 298 9.77 12.99 -19.87
N ILE A 299 8.59 13.13 -19.26
CA ILE A 299 7.55 14.04 -19.73
C ILE A 299 7.92 15.44 -19.22
N ASP A 300 8.22 16.37 -20.13
CA ASP A 300 8.56 17.76 -19.80
C ASP A 300 7.33 18.49 -19.26
N SER A 301 7.09 18.33 -17.99
CA SER A 301 5.94 18.86 -17.28
C SER A 301 6.30 20.03 -16.37
N PRO A 302 5.34 20.88 -15.95
CA PRO A 302 5.59 21.90 -14.94
C PRO A 302 6.18 21.34 -13.64
N GLN A 303 5.83 20.12 -13.26
CA GLN A 303 6.38 19.45 -12.06
C GLN A 303 7.82 19.06 -12.24
N PHE A 304 8.19 18.51 -13.40
CA PHE A 304 9.60 18.21 -13.71
C PHE A 304 10.44 19.49 -13.69
N ARG A 305 9.95 20.55 -14.33
CA ARG A 305 10.64 21.86 -14.31
C ARG A 305 10.70 22.44 -12.91
N GLY A 306 9.64 22.32 -12.12
CA GLY A 306 9.63 22.72 -10.71
C GLY A 306 10.61 21.91 -9.85
N TRP A 307 10.73 20.61 -10.12
CA TRP A 307 11.70 19.73 -9.46
C TRP A 307 13.13 20.18 -9.75
N ILE A 308 13.47 20.45 -11.03
CA ILE A 308 14.79 21.00 -11.41
C ILE A 308 15.04 22.35 -10.73
N ALA A 309 14.08 23.27 -10.78
CA ALA A 309 14.20 24.58 -10.14
C ALA A 309 14.47 24.46 -8.63
N GLY A 310 13.86 23.49 -7.97
CA GLY A 310 14.08 23.18 -6.55
C GLY A 310 15.51 22.72 -6.24
N MET A 311 16.29 22.31 -7.23
CA MET A 311 17.72 21.95 -7.07
C MET A 311 18.66 23.17 -7.03
N ASN A 312 18.12 24.38 -7.13
CA ASN A 312 18.83 25.64 -6.95
C ASN A 312 20.13 25.74 -7.78
N GLY A 313 20.03 25.49 -9.08
CA GLY A 313 21.16 25.54 -10.03
C GLY A 313 22.17 24.40 -9.91
N LYS A 314 21.95 23.42 -9.01
CA LYS A 314 22.84 22.25 -8.88
C LYS A 314 22.53 21.16 -9.90
N ILE A 315 21.30 21.16 -10.42
CA ILE A 315 20.90 20.41 -11.62
C ILE A 315 20.20 21.41 -12.54
N GLU A 316 20.62 21.41 -13.79
CA GLU A 316 20.09 22.29 -14.83
C GLU A 316 19.74 21.50 -16.08
N ALA A 317 18.61 21.78 -16.73
CA ALA A 317 18.28 21.20 -18.02
C ALA A 317 19.08 21.93 -19.10
N ILE A 318 19.91 21.22 -19.85
CA ILE A 318 20.56 21.75 -21.04
C ILE A 318 19.57 21.69 -22.18
N GLU A 319 18.94 22.81 -22.52
CA GLU A 319 18.16 22.93 -23.75
C GLU A 319 19.14 22.81 -24.94
N ARG A 320 18.94 21.80 -25.80
CA ARG A 320 19.61 21.85 -27.10
C ARG A 320 19.10 23.07 -27.85
N GLN A 321 19.94 24.07 -28.07
CA GLN A 321 19.67 25.00 -29.16
C GLN A 321 19.47 24.15 -30.44
N PRO A 322 18.42 24.41 -31.22
CA PRO A 322 18.28 23.78 -32.51
C PRO A 322 19.59 24.07 -33.29
N THR A 323 20.33 23.03 -33.58
CA THR A 323 21.46 23.14 -34.56
C THR A 323 20.82 23.74 -35.78
N ALA A 324 21.22 24.97 -36.12
CA ALA A 324 20.91 25.57 -37.40
C ALA A 324 21.34 24.55 -38.48
N ALA A 325 20.36 24.12 -39.27
CA ALA A 325 20.62 23.27 -40.41
C ALA A 325 21.58 24.02 -41.32
N GLN A 326 22.78 23.43 -41.50
CA GLN A 326 23.64 23.68 -42.66
C GLN A 326 23.15 22.85 -43.83
#